data_50a6b78661c069bc7d4eb6eaf9049265
#
_entry.id   50a6b78661c069bc7d4eb6eaf9049265
#
_cell.length_a   1.000
_cell.length_b   1.000
_cell.length_c   1.000
_cell.angle_alpha   90.00
_cell.angle_beta   90.00
_cell.angle_gamma   90.00
#
_symmetry.space_group_name_H-M   'P 1'
#
loop_
_entity.id
_entity.type
_entity.pdbx_description
1 polymer ?
#
loop_
_entity_poly.entity_id
_entity_poly.type
_entity_poly.pdbx_seq_one_letter_code
_entity_poly.pdbx_strand_id
1 'polypeptide(L)'
;MNTKLKIEPLNLAVEGLTEGKEPLVEARKIQYSRMAERLLDHVEFGTTDWAPDTMKVASSEYTDTSQWHAEMNNIFKSLPILVGVSQEIAKPGDFKTIEILGVPLLITRQKDGTAKVLMNVCTHRGMTLTSELSGNQRMFSCPYHGWTFKSDGSLRAVADAPKFGDVCPGERDLVTFPCHEEGGLIFAVLDPKTDMDIRAYLGLMMDDVAAKGMDKWSYVGHRVIRGPNWKVAYDGYLEGYHFKAAHPETIEPRTFSNVMEYDAHGPHMFVGFASKDIMKLRSHDSGELWQQETNGYDFIRLFFPNVSIFIAPEITQVAQMIPGPGPLQNTTVLHFLHPDPPESDEDLSARNEMADWLRDVVQDEDYGLGLKIQQGLETGLMQDVIFGRNERGNQYFHRWVKWYSDGDTSAPQPEL
;
A
#
# COMPACT_ATOMS: atom_id res chain seq x y z
N MET A 1 40.75 -16.60 -10.49
CA MET A 1 40.49 -16.92 -9.08
C MET A 1 39.20 -16.16 -8.70
N ASN A 2 38.08 -16.86 -8.72
CA ASN A 2 36.79 -16.25 -8.38
C ASN A 2 36.64 -16.13 -6.86
N THR A 3 36.85 -14.96 -6.34
CA THR A 3 36.45 -14.67 -4.95
C THR A 3 34.95 -14.47 -4.92
N LYS A 4 34.23 -15.52 -4.56
CA LYS A 4 32.79 -15.43 -4.26
C LYS A 4 32.64 -14.51 -3.05
N LEU A 5 32.17 -13.28 -3.25
CA LEU A 5 31.62 -12.47 -2.17
C LEU A 5 30.43 -13.23 -1.60
N LYS A 6 30.58 -13.76 -0.39
CA LYS A 6 29.48 -14.22 0.44
C LYS A 6 28.75 -12.99 0.96
N ILE A 7 27.64 -12.64 0.33
CA ILE A 7 26.72 -11.64 0.84
C ILE A 7 25.83 -12.37 1.85
N GLU A 8 26.05 -12.14 3.13
CA GLU A 8 25.16 -12.62 4.17
C GLU A 8 23.87 -11.79 4.17
N PRO A 9 22.69 -12.45 4.25
CA PRO A 9 21.42 -11.70 4.43
C PRO A 9 21.46 -10.96 5.75
N LEU A 10 21.06 -9.69 5.73
CA LEU A 10 20.97 -8.86 6.93
C LEU A 10 19.75 -9.25 7.74
N ASN A 11 19.86 -10.29 8.57
CA ASN A 11 19.00 -10.43 9.73
C ASN A 11 19.48 -9.39 10.76
N LEU A 12 19.01 -8.16 10.63
CA LEU A 12 19.01 -7.25 11.77
C LEU A 12 17.89 -7.73 12.71
N ALA A 13 18.21 -8.71 13.55
CA ALA A 13 17.52 -8.88 14.81
C ALA A 13 17.83 -7.60 15.62
N VAL A 14 16.94 -6.63 15.51
CA VAL A 14 17.01 -5.39 16.27
C VAL A 14 16.43 -5.67 17.65
N GLU A 15 17.12 -6.52 18.41
CA GLU A 15 16.89 -6.63 19.86
C GLU A 15 17.38 -5.33 20.49
N GLY A 16 16.47 -4.50 20.94
CA GLY A 16 16.76 -3.33 21.80
C GLY A 16 16.52 -1.94 21.21
N LEU A 17 15.91 -1.78 20.02
CA LEU A 17 15.67 -0.44 19.43
C LEU A 17 14.30 0.18 19.77
N THR A 18 13.67 -0.20 20.87
CA THR A 18 12.34 0.30 21.26
C THR A 18 12.36 1.55 22.15
N GLU A 19 13.51 2.08 22.51
CA GLU A 19 13.62 3.31 23.31
C GLU A 19 14.43 4.39 22.59
N GLY A 20 13.72 5.25 21.83
CA GLY A 20 14.25 6.48 21.25
C GLY A 20 14.19 6.53 19.72
N LYS A 21 13.68 7.64 19.15
CA LYS A 21 13.57 7.85 17.69
C LYS A 21 14.94 7.90 16.98
N GLU A 22 16.01 8.26 17.67
CA GLU A 22 17.37 8.43 17.10
C GLU A 22 17.99 7.10 16.59
N PRO A 23 17.92 5.97 17.29
CA PRO A 23 18.46 4.69 16.81
C PRO A 23 17.78 4.18 15.54
N LEU A 24 16.47 4.38 15.42
CA LEU A 24 15.70 3.98 14.22
C LEU A 24 16.08 4.83 13.00
N VAL A 25 16.33 6.13 13.19
CA VAL A 25 16.82 7.02 12.13
C VAL A 25 18.18 6.57 11.63
N GLU A 26 19.08 6.18 12.52
CA GLU A 26 20.42 5.72 12.14
C GLU A 26 20.40 4.38 11.40
N ALA A 27 19.61 3.40 11.88
CA ALA A 27 19.45 2.11 11.20
C ALA A 27 18.92 2.30 9.77
N ARG A 28 17.99 3.24 9.56
CA ARG A 28 17.45 3.56 8.23
C ARG A 28 18.50 4.21 7.32
N LYS A 29 19.32 5.14 7.84
CA LYS A 29 20.42 5.74 7.07
C LYS A 29 21.40 4.69 6.58
N ILE A 30 21.76 3.75 7.45
CA ILE A 30 22.63 2.62 7.11
C ILE A 30 21.98 1.77 6.01
N GLN A 31 20.70 1.42 6.17
CA GLN A 31 19.94 0.64 5.20
C GLN A 31 19.93 1.31 3.82
N TYR A 32 19.57 2.58 3.75
CA TYR A 32 19.52 3.34 2.50
C TYR A 32 20.88 3.44 1.82
N SER A 33 21.91 3.81 2.58
CA SER A 33 23.28 3.89 2.05
C SER A 33 23.73 2.55 1.48
N ARG A 34 23.43 1.46 2.17
CA ARG A 34 23.77 0.10 1.72
C ARG A 34 23.02 -0.32 0.45
N MET A 35 21.71 -0.04 0.37
CA MET A 35 20.95 -0.30 -0.85
C MET A 35 21.48 0.54 -2.03
N ALA A 36 21.81 1.81 -1.79
CA ALA A 36 22.40 2.69 -2.80
C ALA A 36 23.78 2.18 -3.28
N GLU A 37 24.65 1.73 -2.37
CA GLU A 37 25.93 1.11 -2.74
C GLU A 37 25.75 -0.13 -3.62
N ARG A 38 24.80 -1.00 -3.27
CA ARG A 38 24.50 -2.19 -4.07
C ARG A 38 23.96 -1.85 -5.45
N LEU A 39 23.05 -0.84 -5.55
CA LEU A 39 22.58 -0.35 -6.83
C LEU A 39 23.72 0.21 -7.69
N LEU A 40 24.66 0.94 -7.09
CA LEU A 40 25.89 1.40 -7.77
C LEU A 40 26.69 0.21 -8.31
N ASP A 41 26.91 -0.80 -7.49
CA ASP A 41 27.64 -2.01 -7.88
C ASP A 41 26.90 -2.77 -8.99
N HIS A 42 25.59 -2.89 -8.91
CA HIS A 42 24.79 -3.52 -9.95
C HIS A 42 24.93 -2.81 -11.31
N VAL A 43 24.91 -1.49 -11.33
CA VAL A 43 25.11 -0.71 -12.57
C VAL A 43 26.53 -0.88 -13.09
N GLU A 44 27.54 -0.80 -12.21
CA GLU A 44 28.95 -0.92 -12.61
C GLU A 44 29.30 -2.31 -13.16
N PHE A 45 28.76 -3.37 -12.55
CA PHE A 45 29.07 -4.77 -12.91
C PHE A 45 28.03 -5.42 -13.82
N GLY A 46 26.98 -4.72 -14.22
CA GLY A 46 25.89 -5.24 -15.06
C GLY A 46 25.13 -6.39 -14.39
N THR A 47 24.81 -6.24 -13.12
CA THR A 47 24.10 -7.24 -12.30
C THR A 47 22.80 -6.68 -11.73
N THR A 48 22.07 -7.47 -10.99
CA THR A 48 20.88 -7.10 -10.21
C THR A 48 20.81 -7.99 -8.97
N ASP A 49 19.93 -7.74 -8.03
CA ASP A 49 19.68 -8.65 -6.92
C ASP A 49 18.99 -9.93 -7.42
N TRP A 50 19.65 -11.07 -7.23
CA TRP A 50 19.23 -12.35 -7.79
C TRP A 50 18.59 -13.27 -6.76
N ALA A 51 17.40 -13.81 -7.09
CA ALA A 51 16.91 -15.00 -6.41
C ALA A 51 17.82 -16.22 -6.71
N PRO A 52 17.84 -17.23 -5.84
CA PRO A 52 18.62 -18.47 -6.08
C PRO A 52 18.23 -19.18 -7.37
N ASP A 53 16.93 -19.32 -7.61
CA ASP A 53 16.33 -20.02 -8.75
C ASP A 53 15.12 -19.27 -9.31
N THR A 54 14.57 -19.76 -10.43
CA THR A 54 13.26 -19.33 -10.93
C THR A 54 12.15 -19.91 -10.07
N MET A 55 11.01 -19.22 -10.00
CA MET A 55 9.82 -19.69 -9.28
C MET A 55 8.63 -19.79 -10.23
N LYS A 56 7.84 -20.84 -10.10
CA LYS A 56 6.58 -21.03 -10.81
C LYS A 56 5.40 -20.81 -9.86
N VAL A 57 4.42 -20.08 -10.36
CA VAL A 57 3.14 -19.85 -9.69
C VAL A 57 2.05 -20.37 -10.61
N ALA A 58 1.17 -21.24 -10.13
CA ALA A 58 0.09 -21.79 -10.95
C ALA A 58 -0.81 -20.65 -11.46
N SER A 59 -1.21 -20.70 -12.73
CA SER A 59 -2.12 -19.69 -13.31
C SER A 59 -3.45 -19.63 -12.57
N SER A 60 -3.89 -20.74 -11.96
CA SER A 60 -5.07 -20.80 -11.10
C SER A 60 -4.98 -19.91 -9.87
N GLU A 61 -3.80 -19.60 -9.35
CA GLU A 61 -3.62 -18.63 -8.25
C GLU A 61 -4.18 -17.24 -8.59
N TYR A 62 -4.26 -16.91 -9.88
CA TYR A 62 -4.79 -15.62 -10.35
C TYR A 62 -6.27 -15.69 -10.79
N THR A 63 -6.79 -16.87 -11.10
CA THR A 63 -8.09 -17.01 -11.77
C THR A 63 -9.12 -17.81 -10.97
N ASP A 64 -8.68 -18.66 -10.04
CA ASP A 64 -9.56 -19.52 -9.27
C ASP A 64 -10.33 -18.75 -8.18
N THR A 65 -11.64 -18.97 -8.13
CA THR A 65 -12.53 -18.30 -7.18
C THR A 65 -12.32 -18.78 -5.75
N SER A 66 -11.95 -20.05 -5.53
CA SER A 66 -11.69 -20.57 -4.19
C SER A 66 -10.39 -20.00 -3.62
N GLN A 67 -9.35 -19.88 -4.44
CA GLN A 67 -8.12 -19.18 -4.08
C GLN A 67 -8.39 -17.71 -3.74
N TRP A 68 -9.15 -17.04 -4.58
CA TRP A 68 -9.56 -15.66 -4.32
C TRP A 68 -10.30 -15.51 -2.99
N HIS A 69 -11.23 -16.43 -2.66
CA HIS A 69 -11.92 -16.42 -1.36
C HIS A 69 -10.96 -16.63 -0.18
N ALA A 70 -9.97 -17.49 -0.31
CA ALA A 70 -8.95 -17.70 0.71
C ALA A 70 -8.14 -16.41 0.94
N GLU A 71 -7.69 -15.75 -0.12
CA GLU A 71 -6.99 -14.47 -0.07
C GLU A 71 -7.85 -13.38 0.59
N MET A 72 -9.12 -13.25 0.18
CA MET A 72 -10.02 -12.23 0.76
C MET A 72 -10.26 -12.45 2.24
N ASN A 73 -10.35 -13.70 2.70
CA ASN A 73 -10.60 -14.01 4.10
C ASN A 73 -9.31 -13.94 4.95
N ASN A 74 -8.22 -14.54 4.47
CA ASN A 74 -7.00 -14.72 5.27
C ASN A 74 -6.00 -13.57 5.12
N ILE A 75 -6.11 -12.77 4.05
CA ILE A 75 -5.25 -11.60 3.81
C ILE A 75 -6.05 -10.32 4.04
N PHE A 76 -6.96 -9.98 3.14
CA PHE A 76 -7.57 -8.64 3.11
C PHE A 76 -8.53 -8.33 4.27
N LYS A 77 -9.18 -9.33 4.85
CA LYS A 77 -10.04 -9.12 6.04
C LYS A 77 -9.27 -9.28 7.35
N SER A 78 -8.17 -10.05 7.34
CA SER A 78 -7.46 -10.42 8.55
C SER A 78 -6.19 -9.62 8.81
N LEU A 79 -5.65 -8.93 7.79
CA LEU A 79 -4.45 -8.11 7.90
C LEU A 79 -4.79 -6.62 7.78
N PRO A 80 -3.91 -5.74 8.28
CA PRO A 80 -4.06 -4.30 8.09
C PRO A 80 -3.98 -3.93 6.62
N ILE A 81 -5.01 -3.28 6.13
CA ILE A 81 -5.09 -2.72 4.77
C ILE A 81 -5.22 -1.21 4.83
N LEU A 82 -4.66 -0.51 3.86
CA LEU A 82 -4.87 0.93 3.70
C LEU A 82 -6.34 1.18 3.35
N VAL A 83 -6.99 2.08 4.10
CA VAL A 83 -8.38 2.48 3.86
C VAL A 83 -8.51 3.95 3.45
N GLY A 84 -7.45 4.73 3.57
CA GLY A 84 -7.38 6.12 3.12
C GLY A 84 -6.14 6.83 3.59
N VAL A 85 -5.98 8.08 3.16
CA VAL A 85 -4.92 8.98 3.63
C VAL A 85 -5.49 10.04 4.55
N SER A 86 -4.68 10.50 5.53
CA SER A 86 -5.11 11.43 6.58
C SER A 86 -5.68 12.73 6.03
N GLN A 87 -5.16 13.18 4.89
CA GLN A 87 -5.56 14.42 4.24
C GLN A 87 -6.99 14.42 3.70
N GLU A 88 -7.56 13.25 3.45
CA GLU A 88 -8.97 13.14 3.01
C GLU A 88 -9.95 13.47 4.13
N ILE A 89 -9.50 13.39 5.39
CA ILE A 89 -10.30 13.72 6.59
C ILE A 89 -9.49 14.61 7.54
N ALA A 90 -8.95 15.72 7.05
CA ALA A 90 -7.96 16.53 7.75
C ALA A 90 -8.50 17.25 9.00
N LYS A 91 -9.81 17.61 9.02
CA LYS A 91 -10.40 18.45 10.06
C LYS A 91 -11.42 17.69 10.90
N PRO A 92 -11.56 17.99 12.20
CA PRO A 92 -12.59 17.39 13.04
C PRO A 92 -14.00 17.50 12.43
N GLY A 93 -14.64 16.34 12.31
CA GLY A 93 -15.94 16.19 11.64
C GLY A 93 -15.86 15.80 10.17
N ASP A 94 -14.68 15.86 9.55
CA ASP A 94 -14.51 15.33 8.20
C ASP A 94 -14.78 13.82 8.19
N PHE A 95 -15.37 13.38 7.08
CA PHE A 95 -15.56 11.96 6.83
C PHE A 95 -15.35 11.64 5.35
N LYS A 96 -15.02 10.37 5.08
CA LYS A 96 -15.10 9.76 3.75
C LYS A 96 -15.79 8.41 3.83
N THR A 97 -16.39 7.99 2.73
CA THR A 97 -16.89 6.63 2.55
C THR A 97 -16.10 5.92 1.48
N ILE A 98 -15.90 4.61 1.67
CA ILE A 98 -15.30 3.72 0.69
C ILE A 98 -15.88 2.31 0.89
N GLU A 99 -16.01 1.56 -0.18
CA GLU A 99 -16.36 0.14 -0.10
C GLU A 99 -15.12 -0.71 -0.38
N ILE A 100 -14.79 -1.63 0.53
CA ILE A 100 -13.69 -2.58 0.37
C ILE A 100 -14.24 -3.98 0.60
N LEU A 101 -14.12 -4.87 -0.39
CA LEU A 101 -14.61 -6.26 -0.34
C LEU A 101 -16.11 -6.38 0.01
N GLY A 102 -16.92 -5.46 -0.49
CA GLY A 102 -18.35 -5.41 -0.17
C GLY A 102 -18.68 -4.90 1.24
N VAL A 103 -17.68 -4.45 2.01
CA VAL A 103 -17.87 -3.80 3.31
C VAL A 103 -17.89 -2.29 3.12
N PRO A 104 -19.06 -1.62 3.30
CA PRO A 104 -19.13 -0.17 3.23
C PRO A 104 -18.54 0.42 4.50
N LEU A 105 -17.49 1.23 4.34
CA LEU A 105 -16.78 1.90 5.43
C LEU A 105 -17.14 3.38 5.50
N LEU A 106 -17.19 3.91 6.72
CA LEU A 106 -17.30 5.31 7.06
C LEU A 106 -16.08 5.67 7.91
N ILE A 107 -15.17 6.45 7.36
CA ILE A 107 -13.95 6.90 8.03
C ILE A 107 -14.18 8.31 8.49
N THR A 108 -13.93 8.59 9.77
CA THR A 108 -14.29 9.88 10.40
C THR A 108 -13.14 10.45 11.19
N ARG A 109 -12.97 11.80 11.16
CA ARG A 109 -12.06 12.52 12.03
C ARG A 109 -12.74 12.94 13.31
N GLN A 110 -12.26 12.47 14.44
CA GLN A 110 -12.78 12.79 15.75
C GLN A 110 -12.34 14.19 16.22
N LYS A 111 -13.00 14.71 17.26
CA LYS A 111 -12.69 16.02 17.83
C LYS A 111 -11.28 16.11 18.43
N ASP A 112 -10.77 15.00 18.94
CA ASP A 112 -9.41 14.87 19.50
C ASP A 112 -8.32 14.66 18.44
N GLY A 113 -8.72 14.66 17.16
CA GLY A 113 -7.81 14.46 16.02
C GLY A 113 -7.62 13.00 15.61
N THR A 114 -8.19 12.03 16.32
CA THR A 114 -8.05 10.61 15.95
C THR A 114 -8.96 10.24 14.77
N ALA A 115 -8.54 9.29 13.95
CA ALA A 115 -9.40 8.66 12.94
C ALA A 115 -10.16 7.48 13.55
N LYS A 116 -11.39 7.26 13.05
CA LYS A 116 -12.15 6.03 13.30
C LYS A 116 -12.64 5.43 12.00
N VAL A 117 -12.63 4.11 11.94
CA VAL A 117 -13.16 3.33 10.82
C VAL A 117 -14.39 2.57 11.29
N LEU A 118 -15.53 2.91 10.73
CA LEU A 118 -16.85 2.42 11.11
C LEU A 118 -17.48 1.69 9.92
N MET A 119 -18.36 0.75 10.19
CA MET A 119 -19.23 0.22 9.16
C MET A 119 -20.32 1.24 8.83
N ASN A 120 -20.43 1.64 7.57
CA ASN A 120 -21.42 2.62 7.08
C ASN A 120 -22.84 2.01 6.97
N VAL A 121 -23.27 1.32 8.03
CA VAL A 121 -24.53 0.57 8.04
C VAL A 121 -25.27 0.77 9.36
N CYS A 122 -26.53 1.19 9.26
CA CYS A 122 -27.42 1.35 10.40
C CYS A 122 -27.70 0.01 11.10
N THR A 123 -27.44 -0.06 12.39
CA THR A 123 -27.62 -1.27 13.22
C THR A 123 -29.07 -1.63 13.51
N HIS A 124 -30.04 -0.83 13.01
CA HIS A 124 -31.46 -1.18 13.08
C HIS A 124 -31.79 -2.30 12.07
N ARG A 125 -31.63 -2.04 10.76
CA ARG A 125 -32.05 -2.98 9.68
C ARG A 125 -31.09 -2.99 8.48
N GLY A 126 -29.84 -2.56 8.65
CA GLY A 126 -28.82 -2.71 7.61
C GLY A 126 -28.85 -1.64 6.50
N MET A 127 -29.56 -0.50 6.69
CA MET A 127 -29.53 0.58 5.71
C MET A 127 -28.21 1.33 5.75
N THR A 128 -27.64 1.64 4.57
CA THR A 128 -26.48 2.54 4.46
C THR A 128 -26.79 3.90 5.11
N LEU A 129 -25.90 4.42 5.95
CA LEU A 129 -26.11 5.67 6.69
C LEU A 129 -25.96 6.89 5.81
N THR A 130 -24.92 6.91 4.96
CA THR A 130 -24.69 8.00 4.02
C THR A 130 -24.16 7.47 2.70
N SER A 131 -24.63 8.04 1.59
CA SER A 131 -24.15 7.81 0.24
C SER A 131 -23.16 8.90 -0.22
N GLU A 132 -22.93 9.93 0.61
CA GLU A 132 -21.95 10.96 0.31
C GLU A 132 -20.54 10.38 0.37
N LEU A 133 -19.72 10.68 -0.63
CA LEU A 133 -18.35 10.17 -0.70
C LEU A 133 -17.43 10.81 0.35
N SER A 134 -17.70 12.08 0.69
CA SER A 134 -16.97 12.83 1.72
C SER A 134 -17.80 14.03 2.20
N GLY A 135 -17.40 14.61 3.31
CA GLY A 135 -18.04 15.81 3.84
C GLY A 135 -17.56 16.13 5.25
N ASN A 136 -18.25 17.09 5.91
CA ASN A 136 -17.97 17.43 7.30
C ASN A 136 -19.29 17.43 8.10
N GLN A 137 -19.46 16.44 8.97
CA GLN A 137 -20.60 16.34 9.87
C GLN A 137 -20.27 15.49 11.11
N ARG A 138 -20.95 15.77 12.20
CA ARG A 138 -20.73 15.10 13.49
C ARG A 138 -21.74 14.02 13.82
N MET A 139 -22.82 13.94 13.04
CA MET A 139 -23.90 12.98 13.23
C MET A 139 -24.39 12.45 11.88
N PHE A 140 -24.73 11.19 11.85
CA PHE A 140 -25.24 10.46 10.69
C PHE A 140 -26.62 9.93 11.01
N SER A 141 -27.65 10.47 10.35
CA SER A 141 -29.03 10.01 10.53
C SER A 141 -29.41 9.03 9.42
N CYS A 142 -29.84 7.85 9.80
CA CYS A 142 -30.28 6.81 8.88
C CYS A 142 -31.43 7.32 8.02
N PRO A 143 -31.37 7.31 6.69
CA PRO A 143 -32.42 7.85 5.84
C PRO A 143 -33.69 7.03 5.86
N TYR A 144 -33.69 5.83 6.46
CA TYR A 144 -34.87 4.97 6.51
C TYR A 144 -35.78 5.26 7.68
N HIS A 145 -35.25 5.28 8.93
CA HIS A 145 -36.06 5.47 10.13
C HIS A 145 -35.51 6.53 11.09
N GLY A 146 -34.56 7.36 10.67
CA GLY A 146 -34.03 8.46 11.47
C GLY A 146 -33.20 8.08 12.70
N TRP A 147 -32.72 6.81 12.81
CA TRP A 147 -31.75 6.48 13.84
C TRP A 147 -30.49 7.30 13.62
N THR A 148 -29.99 7.94 14.66
CA THR A 148 -28.89 8.89 14.53
C THR A 148 -27.70 8.43 15.33
N PHE A 149 -26.53 8.37 14.67
CA PHE A 149 -25.25 7.97 15.22
C PHE A 149 -24.31 9.16 15.23
N LYS A 150 -23.42 9.23 16.23
CA LYS A 150 -22.34 10.20 16.23
C LYS A 150 -21.20 9.74 15.31
N SER A 151 -20.26 10.64 15.02
CA SER A 151 -19.04 10.33 14.24
C SER A 151 -18.13 9.30 14.92
N ASP A 152 -18.28 9.07 16.24
CA ASP A 152 -17.57 8.02 16.96
C ASP A 152 -18.22 6.63 16.86
N GLY A 153 -19.36 6.54 16.16
CA GLY A 153 -20.15 5.32 16.00
C GLY A 153 -21.22 5.12 17.04
N SER A 154 -21.25 5.88 18.15
CA SER A 154 -22.23 5.68 19.21
C SER A 154 -23.65 6.07 18.79
N LEU A 155 -24.64 5.24 19.14
CA LEU A 155 -26.05 5.53 18.91
C LEU A 155 -26.47 6.74 19.77
N ARG A 156 -26.91 7.80 19.11
CA ARG A 156 -27.33 9.04 19.77
C ARG A 156 -28.82 9.09 20.03
N ALA A 157 -29.65 8.65 19.08
CA ALA A 157 -31.10 8.73 19.16
C ALA A 157 -31.78 7.65 18.31
N VAL A 158 -32.89 7.15 18.84
CA VAL A 158 -33.86 6.33 18.14
C VAL A 158 -35.07 7.22 17.87
N ALA A 159 -35.47 7.33 16.61
CA ALA A 159 -36.64 8.10 16.27
C ALA A 159 -37.91 7.45 16.87
N ASP A 160 -38.82 8.28 17.40
CA ASP A 160 -40.08 7.85 18.03
C ASP A 160 -39.85 6.80 19.14
N ALA A 161 -38.75 6.95 19.91
CA ALA A 161 -38.34 6.04 20.95
C ALA A 161 -39.45 5.55 21.90
N PRO A 162 -40.40 6.41 22.34
CA PRO A 162 -41.50 5.97 23.22
C PRO A 162 -42.39 4.88 22.61
N LYS A 163 -42.50 4.83 21.27
CA LYS A 163 -43.24 3.77 20.57
C LYS A 163 -42.36 2.61 20.12
N PHE A 164 -41.06 2.85 19.97
CA PHE A 164 -40.12 1.82 19.52
C PHE A 164 -39.85 0.79 20.62
N GLY A 165 -39.77 1.23 21.86
CA GLY A 165 -39.36 0.43 23.00
C GLY A 165 -37.91 0.73 23.42
N ASP A 166 -37.46 0.06 24.48
CA ASP A 166 -36.14 0.31 25.06
C ASP A 166 -35.03 -0.26 24.18
N VAL A 167 -34.01 0.58 23.92
CA VAL A 167 -32.77 0.22 23.28
C VAL A 167 -31.61 0.57 24.22
N CYS A 168 -30.85 -0.43 24.64
CA CYS A 168 -29.75 -0.18 25.55
C CYS A 168 -28.63 0.61 24.85
N PRO A 169 -28.13 1.70 25.45
CA PRO A 169 -26.95 2.39 24.96
C PRO A 169 -25.77 1.44 24.82
N GLY A 170 -25.03 1.52 23.71
CA GLY A 170 -23.86 0.68 23.40
C GLY A 170 -24.17 -0.64 22.70
N GLU A 171 -25.38 -1.21 22.84
CA GLU A 171 -25.75 -2.46 22.15
C GLU A 171 -26.01 -2.28 20.65
N ARG A 172 -26.29 -1.07 20.24
CA ARG A 172 -26.65 -0.70 18.86
C ARG A 172 -25.75 0.36 18.26
N ASP A 173 -24.56 0.52 18.81
CA ASP A 173 -23.52 1.35 18.20
C ASP A 173 -23.10 0.75 16.85
N LEU A 174 -22.52 1.57 15.98
CA LEU A 174 -21.97 1.09 14.71
C LEU A 174 -20.81 0.13 14.97
N VAL A 175 -20.67 -0.87 14.10
CA VAL A 175 -19.49 -1.72 14.11
C VAL A 175 -18.27 -0.85 13.86
N THR A 176 -17.29 -0.93 14.76
CA THR A 176 -16.01 -0.21 14.66
C THR A 176 -14.92 -1.22 14.32
N PHE A 177 -14.09 -0.87 13.33
CA PHE A 177 -12.94 -1.68 12.95
C PHE A 177 -11.68 -1.14 13.64
N PRO A 178 -10.80 -2.01 14.17
CA PRO A 178 -9.48 -1.62 14.64
C PRO A 178 -8.72 -0.89 13.53
N CYS A 179 -8.14 0.27 13.87
CA CYS A 179 -7.40 1.08 12.92
C CYS A 179 -6.19 1.73 13.57
N HIS A 180 -5.19 2.03 12.75
CA HIS A 180 -3.99 2.78 13.13
C HIS A 180 -3.72 3.86 12.08
N GLU A 181 -3.42 5.07 12.55
CA GLU A 181 -3.08 6.21 11.70
C GLU A 181 -1.68 6.69 12.05
N GLU A 182 -0.78 6.67 11.08
CA GLU A 182 0.59 7.18 11.22
C GLU A 182 1.16 7.53 9.85
N GLY A 183 2.06 8.51 9.78
CA GLY A 183 2.72 8.91 8.52
C GLY A 183 1.78 9.34 7.41
N GLY A 184 0.58 9.84 7.74
CA GLY A 184 -0.42 10.24 6.75
C GLY A 184 -1.26 9.09 6.17
N LEU A 185 -1.10 7.88 6.67
CA LEU A 185 -1.80 6.67 6.21
C LEU A 185 -2.74 6.15 7.28
N ILE A 186 -3.93 5.70 6.88
CA ILE A 186 -4.93 5.10 7.78
C ILE A 186 -5.09 3.63 7.39
N PHE A 187 -4.62 2.73 8.26
CA PHE A 187 -4.79 1.28 8.11
C PHE A 187 -5.92 0.78 9.00
N ALA A 188 -6.63 -0.24 8.54
CA ALA A 188 -7.65 -0.93 9.34
C ALA A 188 -7.64 -2.43 9.07
N VAL A 189 -8.11 -3.21 10.04
CA VAL A 189 -8.39 -4.64 9.87
C VAL A 189 -9.89 -4.82 9.79
N LEU A 190 -10.39 -5.50 8.74
CA LEU A 190 -11.82 -5.69 8.50
C LEU A 190 -12.44 -6.82 9.34
N ASP A 191 -11.75 -7.25 10.37
CA ASP A 191 -12.29 -8.08 11.45
C ASP A 191 -12.43 -7.23 12.73
N PRO A 192 -13.66 -6.87 13.15
CA PRO A 192 -13.87 -6.05 14.33
C PRO A 192 -13.49 -6.73 15.66
N LYS A 193 -13.17 -8.02 15.63
CA LYS A 193 -12.81 -8.82 16.81
C LYS A 193 -11.32 -9.14 16.89
N THR A 194 -10.54 -8.69 15.92
CA THR A 194 -9.09 -8.93 15.94
C THR A 194 -8.44 -8.23 17.12
N ASP A 195 -7.46 -8.87 17.73
CA ASP A 195 -6.53 -8.31 18.72
C ASP A 195 -5.15 -7.98 18.12
N MET A 196 -5.04 -7.98 16.79
CA MET A 196 -3.80 -7.71 16.09
C MET A 196 -3.26 -6.32 16.43
N ASP A 197 -2.00 -6.24 16.82
CA ASP A 197 -1.25 -4.99 16.90
C ASP A 197 -0.87 -4.51 15.50
N ILE A 198 -1.69 -3.60 14.95
CA ILE A 198 -1.51 -3.04 13.60
C ILE A 198 -0.15 -2.36 13.48
N ARG A 199 0.27 -1.60 14.52
CA ARG A 199 1.54 -0.87 14.49
C ARG A 199 2.74 -1.82 14.45
N ALA A 200 2.71 -2.87 15.24
CA ALA A 200 3.75 -3.91 15.25
C ALA A 200 3.82 -4.63 13.88
N TYR A 201 2.67 -4.92 13.26
CA TYR A 201 2.63 -5.51 11.92
C TYR A 201 3.28 -4.61 10.86
N LEU A 202 2.98 -3.30 10.87
CA LEU A 202 3.54 -2.34 9.92
C LEU A 202 5.05 -2.08 10.14
N GLY A 203 5.52 -2.26 11.37
CA GLY A 203 6.93 -2.34 11.74
C GLY A 203 7.80 -1.20 11.21
N LEU A 204 9.02 -1.54 10.79
CA LEU A 204 10.03 -0.59 10.30
C LEU A 204 9.60 0.16 9.04
N MET A 205 8.72 -0.40 8.22
CA MET A 205 8.17 0.30 7.06
C MET A 205 7.35 1.52 7.47
N MET A 206 6.60 1.42 8.57
CA MET A 206 5.85 2.56 9.10
C MET A 206 6.78 3.61 9.72
N ASP A 207 7.84 3.18 10.41
CA ASP A 207 8.86 4.11 10.90
C ASP A 207 9.50 4.94 9.78
N ASP A 208 9.75 4.31 8.63
CA ASP A 208 10.27 4.99 7.45
C ASP A 208 9.32 6.06 6.91
N VAL A 209 8.06 5.70 6.68
CA VAL A 209 7.04 6.61 6.15
C VAL A 209 6.74 7.74 7.15
N ALA A 210 6.63 7.42 8.44
CA ALA A 210 6.41 8.41 9.49
C ALA A 210 7.55 9.46 9.55
N ALA A 211 8.80 9.00 9.35
CA ALA A 211 9.95 9.89 9.33
C ALA A 211 10.00 10.82 8.10
N LYS A 212 9.27 10.51 7.02
CA LYS A 212 9.11 11.43 5.87
C LYS A 212 8.16 12.60 6.20
N GLY A 213 7.31 12.47 7.22
CA GLY A 213 6.38 13.50 7.64
C GLY A 213 5.22 13.72 6.67
N MET A 214 4.81 12.67 5.95
CA MET A 214 3.74 12.73 4.95
C MET A 214 2.38 13.13 5.54
N ASP A 215 2.19 12.98 6.84
CA ASP A 215 1.00 13.45 7.58
C ASP A 215 0.78 14.97 7.48
N LYS A 216 1.85 15.73 7.19
CA LYS A 216 1.84 17.20 7.03
C LYS A 216 1.78 17.67 5.59
N TRP A 217 1.88 16.74 4.64
CA TRP A 217 1.94 17.07 3.22
C TRP A 217 0.59 17.53 2.67
N SER A 218 0.65 18.33 1.63
CA SER A 218 -0.54 18.81 0.92
C SER A 218 -1.13 17.71 0.05
N TYR A 219 -2.45 17.60 0.05
CA TYR A 219 -3.19 16.66 -0.79
C TYR A 219 -3.50 17.27 -2.15
N VAL A 220 -2.94 16.72 -3.20
CA VAL A 220 -3.23 17.11 -4.59
C VAL A 220 -4.56 16.51 -5.07
N GLY A 221 -4.90 15.33 -4.55
CA GLY A 221 -6.13 14.62 -4.90
C GLY A 221 -5.89 13.14 -5.15
N HIS A 222 -6.88 12.47 -5.76
CA HIS A 222 -6.74 11.07 -6.14
C HIS A 222 -7.23 10.83 -7.57
N ARG A 223 -6.80 9.69 -8.13
CA ARG A 223 -7.30 9.14 -9.40
C ARG A 223 -7.67 7.68 -9.18
N VAL A 224 -8.68 7.22 -9.89
CA VAL A 224 -9.18 5.84 -9.76
C VAL A 224 -8.98 5.14 -11.09
N ILE A 225 -8.31 4.01 -11.07
CA ILE A 225 -8.10 3.15 -12.24
C ILE A 225 -8.63 1.75 -11.97
N ARG A 226 -9.08 1.08 -13.03
CA ARG A 226 -9.49 -0.33 -12.98
C ARG A 226 -8.39 -1.20 -13.56
N GLY A 227 -8.09 -2.28 -12.88
CA GLY A 227 -6.98 -3.17 -13.23
C GLY A 227 -7.37 -4.65 -13.28
N PRO A 228 -6.38 -5.49 -13.60
CA PRO A 228 -6.50 -6.95 -13.62
C PRO A 228 -6.66 -7.53 -12.21
N ASN A 229 -6.45 -8.82 -12.04
CA ASN A 229 -6.27 -9.44 -10.71
C ASN A 229 -5.33 -8.61 -9.85
N TRP A 230 -5.61 -8.49 -8.56
CA TRP A 230 -4.82 -7.66 -7.64
C TRP A 230 -3.34 -8.06 -7.57
N LYS A 231 -3.01 -9.36 -7.74
CA LYS A 231 -1.62 -9.84 -7.78
C LYS A 231 -0.94 -9.46 -9.09
N VAL A 232 -1.63 -9.56 -10.23
CA VAL A 232 -1.10 -9.08 -11.53
C VAL A 232 -0.79 -7.58 -11.46
N ALA A 233 -1.67 -6.79 -10.83
CA ALA A 233 -1.43 -5.36 -10.62
C ALA A 233 -0.25 -5.12 -9.67
N TYR A 234 -0.16 -5.88 -8.57
CA TYR A 234 0.91 -5.72 -7.59
C TYR A 234 2.27 -6.16 -8.14
N ASP A 235 2.31 -7.21 -8.96
CA ASP A 235 3.52 -7.74 -9.59
C ASP A 235 4.30 -6.66 -10.36
N GLY A 236 3.61 -5.73 -11.02
CA GLY A 236 4.23 -4.62 -11.75
C GLY A 236 4.98 -3.62 -10.87
N TYR A 237 4.67 -3.51 -9.57
CA TYR A 237 5.39 -2.63 -8.64
C TYR A 237 6.65 -3.29 -8.05
N LEU A 238 6.84 -4.60 -8.27
CA LEU A 238 7.85 -5.39 -7.57
C LEU A 238 9.16 -5.55 -8.35
N GLU A 239 9.21 -5.12 -9.60
CA GLU A 239 10.37 -5.31 -10.46
C GLU A 239 10.48 -4.19 -11.51
N GLY A 240 11.64 -4.04 -12.12
CA GLY A 240 11.91 -3.11 -13.22
C GLY A 240 12.42 -3.81 -14.47
N TYR A 241 12.20 -5.12 -14.59
CA TYR A 241 12.58 -5.89 -15.77
C TYR A 241 11.76 -5.46 -17.00
N HIS A 242 10.50 -5.08 -16.77
CA HIS A 242 9.59 -4.62 -17.82
C HIS A 242 9.88 -3.20 -18.33
N PHE A 243 10.61 -2.35 -17.61
CA PHE A 243 10.75 -0.91 -17.95
C PHE A 243 11.16 -0.66 -19.38
N LYS A 244 12.14 -1.40 -19.91
CA LYS A 244 12.60 -1.21 -21.28
C LYS A 244 11.56 -1.53 -22.34
N ALA A 245 10.67 -2.47 -22.07
CA ALA A 245 9.68 -2.94 -23.01
C ALA A 245 8.34 -2.21 -22.87
N ALA A 246 7.92 -1.96 -21.64
CA ALA A 246 6.63 -1.38 -21.31
C ALA A 246 6.68 0.17 -21.25
N HIS A 247 7.80 0.74 -20.78
CA HIS A 247 7.96 2.18 -20.52
C HIS A 247 9.12 2.81 -21.30
N PRO A 248 9.26 2.57 -22.62
CA PRO A 248 10.43 2.99 -23.38
C PRO A 248 10.58 4.52 -23.47
N GLU A 249 9.49 5.27 -23.30
CA GLU A 249 9.47 6.74 -23.42
C GLU A 249 9.23 7.46 -22.08
N THR A 250 8.78 6.74 -21.06
CA THR A 250 8.36 7.31 -19.76
C THR A 250 9.37 7.05 -18.65
N ILE A 251 9.64 5.79 -18.30
CA ILE A 251 10.50 5.41 -17.16
C ILE A 251 11.91 5.05 -17.62
N GLU A 252 12.06 4.25 -18.70
CA GLU A 252 13.36 3.76 -19.17
C GLU A 252 14.40 4.86 -19.46
N PRO A 253 14.02 6.05 -19.99
CA PRO A 253 15.00 7.12 -20.21
C PRO A 253 15.65 7.64 -18.92
N ARG A 254 15.02 7.46 -17.75
CA ARG A 254 15.47 7.98 -16.46
C ARG A 254 16.03 6.90 -15.54
N THR A 255 15.54 5.65 -15.67
CA THR A 255 15.81 4.54 -14.74
C THR A 255 16.39 3.35 -15.49
N PHE A 256 17.36 2.65 -14.91
CA PHE A 256 17.89 1.42 -15.50
C PHE A 256 16.85 0.32 -15.42
N SER A 257 16.56 -0.31 -16.56
CA SER A 257 15.74 -1.52 -16.60
C SER A 257 16.52 -2.70 -16.03
N ASN A 258 15.84 -3.55 -15.25
CA ASN A 258 16.40 -4.78 -14.69
C ASN A 258 17.64 -4.58 -13.79
N VAL A 259 17.66 -3.47 -13.06
CA VAL A 259 18.65 -3.17 -12.02
C VAL A 259 17.89 -2.81 -10.75
N MET A 260 17.74 -3.76 -9.86
CA MET A 260 17.01 -3.63 -8.61
C MET A 260 17.83 -4.11 -7.43
N GLU A 261 17.50 -3.61 -6.27
CA GLU A 261 17.94 -4.07 -4.96
C GLU A 261 16.71 -4.19 -4.05
N TYR A 262 16.62 -5.26 -3.27
CA TYR A 262 15.49 -5.53 -2.40
C TYR A 262 15.91 -5.53 -0.94
N ASP A 263 15.04 -5.02 -0.07
CA ASP A 263 15.12 -5.22 1.38
C ASP A 263 13.71 -5.46 1.93
N ALA A 264 13.58 -6.38 2.89
CA ALA A 264 12.30 -6.85 3.38
C ALA A 264 12.18 -6.79 4.90
N HIS A 265 10.98 -6.46 5.37
CA HIS A 265 10.61 -6.40 6.77
C HIS A 265 9.28 -7.16 6.97
N GLY A 266 9.36 -8.44 7.34
CA GLY A 266 8.18 -9.31 7.30
C GLY A 266 7.61 -9.34 5.87
N PRO A 267 6.29 -9.20 5.67
CA PRO A 267 5.70 -9.22 4.33
C PRO A 267 5.89 -7.92 3.54
N HIS A 268 6.46 -6.88 4.16
CA HIS A 268 6.69 -5.58 3.54
C HIS A 268 8.05 -5.51 2.89
N MET A 269 8.22 -4.64 1.89
CA MET A 269 9.45 -4.61 1.10
C MET A 269 9.78 -3.21 0.59
N PHE A 270 11.08 -2.90 0.53
CA PHE A 270 11.62 -1.84 -0.31
C PHE A 270 12.11 -2.45 -1.62
N VAL A 271 11.78 -1.79 -2.72
CA VAL A 271 12.40 -2.07 -4.03
C VAL A 271 13.17 -0.83 -4.44
N GLY A 272 14.48 -0.96 -4.53
CA GLY A 272 15.37 0.10 -4.98
C GLY A 272 15.61 0.03 -6.49
N PHE A 273 15.58 1.18 -7.15
CA PHE A 273 15.84 1.35 -8.57
C PHE A 273 16.96 2.35 -8.80
N ALA A 274 17.85 2.03 -9.72
CA ALA A 274 18.96 2.90 -10.10
C ALA A 274 18.54 3.88 -11.20
N SER A 275 18.69 5.20 -10.97
CA SER A 275 18.57 6.17 -12.05
C SER A 275 19.75 6.11 -13.01
N LYS A 276 19.58 6.62 -14.24
CA LYS A 276 20.68 6.69 -15.23
C LYS A 276 21.88 7.52 -14.74
N ASP A 277 21.64 8.37 -13.77
CA ASP A 277 22.65 9.27 -13.19
C ASP A 277 23.33 8.72 -11.93
N ILE A 278 22.96 7.53 -11.46
CA ILE A 278 23.43 6.95 -10.18
C ILE A 278 24.97 6.94 -10.06
N MET A 279 25.68 6.74 -11.17
CA MET A 279 27.16 6.69 -11.15
C MET A 279 27.82 7.99 -10.69
N LYS A 280 27.09 9.12 -10.70
CA LYS A 280 27.56 10.40 -10.12
C LYS A 280 27.78 10.28 -8.61
N LEU A 281 27.08 9.35 -7.96
CA LEU A 281 27.15 9.13 -6.51
C LEU A 281 28.41 8.37 -6.07
N ARG A 282 29.20 7.78 -7.00
CA ARG A 282 30.46 7.08 -6.64
C ARG A 282 31.50 7.97 -5.96
N SER A 283 31.40 9.29 -6.12
CA SER A 283 32.28 10.26 -5.46
C SER A 283 31.80 10.70 -4.08
N HIS A 284 30.60 10.28 -3.65
CA HIS A 284 30.06 10.62 -2.33
C HIS A 284 30.60 9.64 -1.27
N ASP A 285 30.65 10.09 -0.03
CA ASP A 285 30.91 9.22 1.11
C ASP A 285 29.77 8.19 1.21
N SER A 286 30.15 6.92 1.38
CA SER A 286 29.17 5.83 1.43
C SER A 286 28.16 5.99 2.58
N GLY A 287 28.60 6.55 3.71
CA GLY A 287 27.73 6.86 4.85
C GLY A 287 26.71 7.99 4.61
N GLU A 288 26.87 8.77 3.54
CA GLU A 288 25.99 9.88 3.17
C GLU A 288 25.04 9.57 2.00
N LEU A 289 25.18 8.40 1.37
CA LEU A 289 24.36 8.02 0.23
C LEU A 289 22.84 8.01 0.53
N TRP A 290 22.45 7.80 1.79
CA TRP A 290 21.05 7.87 2.21
C TRP A 290 20.37 9.22 1.93
N GLN A 291 21.14 10.30 1.76
CA GLN A 291 20.64 11.64 1.44
C GLN A 291 20.31 11.81 -0.05
N GLN A 292 20.68 10.84 -0.88
CA GLN A 292 20.59 10.92 -2.34
C GLN A 292 19.37 10.17 -2.91
N GLU A 293 18.43 9.74 -2.06
CA GLU A 293 17.14 9.25 -2.54
C GLU A 293 16.49 10.33 -3.41
N THR A 294 15.95 9.93 -4.56
CA THR A 294 15.42 10.78 -5.64
C THR A 294 16.45 11.56 -6.46
N ASN A 295 17.75 11.45 -6.13
CA ASN A 295 18.85 12.12 -6.83
C ASN A 295 19.90 11.15 -7.40
N GLY A 296 19.55 9.90 -7.62
CA GLY A 296 20.45 8.86 -8.18
C GLY A 296 19.85 7.47 -8.03
N TYR A 297 18.94 7.29 -7.11
CA TYR A 297 18.15 6.10 -6.92
C TYR A 297 16.80 6.44 -6.31
N ASP A 298 15.84 5.56 -6.48
CA ASP A 298 14.49 5.70 -5.93
C ASP A 298 14.09 4.42 -5.20
N PHE A 299 13.18 4.56 -4.22
CA PHE A 299 12.55 3.43 -3.56
C PHE A 299 11.05 3.40 -3.78
N ILE A 300 10.53 2.23 -4.14
CA ILE A 300 9.13 1.89 -3.93
C ILE A 300 9.00 1.20 -2.58
N ARG A 301 8.08 1.68 -1.75
CA ARG A 301 7.73 1.12 -0.45
C ARG A 301 6.44 0.35 -0.56
N LEU A 302 6.51 -0.92 -0.26
CA LEU A 302 5.40 -1.86 -0.43
C LEU A 302 4.91 -2.34 0.93
N PHE A 303 3.71 -1.88 1.32
CA PHE A 303 3.01 -2.45 2.47
C PHE A 303 2.08 -3.56 1.97
N PHE A 304 2.42 -4.79 2.33
CA PHE A 304 1.54 -5.92 2.05
C PHE A 304 0.20 -5.76 2.81
N PRO A 305 -0.96 -6.04 2.21
CA PRO A 305 -1.10 -6.59 0.87
C PRO A 305 -1.39 -5.54 -0.22
N ASN A 306 -1.66 -4.27 0.10
CA ASN A 306 -2.40 -3.43 -0.84
C ASN A 306 -1.83 -2.02 -1.09
N VAL A 307 -0.58 -1.76 -0.69
CA VAL A 307 -0.02 -0.40 -0.83
C VAL A 307 1.32 -0.41 -1.56
N SER A 308 1.46 0.51 -2.51
CA SER A 308 2.73 0.90 -3.09
C SER A 308 2.90 2.42 -2.95
N ILE A 309 4.06 2.87 -2.44
CA ILE A 309 4.37 4.28 -2.28
C ILE A 309 5.62 4.60 -3.08
N PHE A 310 5.48 5.53 -4.01
CA PHE A 310 6.58 6.13 -4.76
C PHE A 310 6.71 7.60 -4.36
N ILE A 311 7.87 7.98 -3.81
CA ILE A 311 8.18 9.35 -3.41
C ILE A 311 9.12 9.95 -4.44
N ALA A 312 8.66 10.95 -5.18
CA ALA A 312 9.46 11.74 -6.11
C ALA A 312 9.49 13.22 -5.68
N PRO A 313 10.45 14.02 -6.17
CA PRO A 313 10.56 15.43 -5.79
C PRO A 313 9.32 16.25 -6.15
N GLU A 314 8.73 15.98 -7.31
CA GLU A 314 7.62 16.76 -7.84
C GLU A 314 6.25 16.32 -7.28
N ILE A 315 6.10 15.03 -6.96
CA ILE A 315 4.85 14.49 -6.43
C ILE A 315 5.07 13.09 -5.85
N THR A 316 4.34 12.77 -4.79
CA THR A 316 4.31 11.42 -4.21
C THR A 316 3.04 10.72 -4.57
N GLN A 317 3.15 9.47 -5.01
CA GLN A 317 2.03 8.59 -5.29
C GLN A 317 1.90 7.52 -4.22
N VAL A 318 0.70 7.39 -3.65
CA VAL A 318 0.29 6.27 -2.80
C VAL A 318 -0.78 5.48 -3.54
N ALA A 319 -0.42 4.31 -4.04
CA ALA A 319 -1.35 3.40 -4.71
C ALA A 319 -2.00 2.48 -3.69
N GLN A 320 -3.32 2.53 -3.60
CA GLN A 320 -4.17 1.67 -2.78
C GLN A 320 -4.89 0.68 -3.69
N MET A 321 -4.48 -0.58 -3.68
CA MET A 321 -5.08 -1.63 -4.50
C MET A 321 -6.21 -2.32 -3.75
N ILE A 322 -7.40 -2.33 -4.33
CA ILE A 322 -8.62 -2.91 -3.74
C ILE A 322 -9.08 -4.04 -4.64
N PRO A 323 -9.02 -5.30 -4.20
CA PRO A 323 -9.55 -6.42 -4.97
C PRO A 323 -11.03 -6.20 -5.32
N GLY A 324 -11.39 -6.63 -6.52
CA GLY A 324 -12.76 -6.57 -7.00
C GLY A 324 -13.66 -7.66 -6.39
N PRO A 325 -14.93 -7.77 -6.84
CA PRO A 325 -15.87 -8.76 -6.34
C PRO A 325 -15.54 -10.21 -6.78
N GLY A 326 -14.47 -10.40 -7.51
CA GLY A 326 -13.94 -11.68 -7.96
C GLY A 326 -12.48 -11.58 -8.36
N PRO A 327 -11.86 -12.71 -8.77
CA PRO A 327 -10.42 -12.78 -8.98
C PRO A 327 -9.89 -11.96 -10.16
N LEU A 328 -10.75 -11.56 -11.10
CA LEU A 328 -10.32 -11.07 -12.40
C LEU A 328 -10.13 -9.55 -12.49
N GLN A 329 -10.29 -8.82 -11.38
CA GLN A 329 -10.24 -7.36 -11.40
C GLN A 329 -9.86 -6.77 -10.04
N ASN A 330 -9.32 -5.57 -10.09
CA ASN A 330 -9.14 -4.68 -8.95
C ASN A 330 -9.56 -3.25 -9.29
N THR A 331 -9.68 -2.44 -8.26
CA THR A 331 -9.72 -0.98 -8.37
C THR A 331 -8.53 -0.43 -7.61
N THR A 332 -7.72 0.40 -8.25
CA THR A 332 -6.62 1.09 -7.58
C THR A 332 -6.94 2.57 -7.45
N VAL A 333 -6.84 3.07 -6.22
CA VAL A 333 -6.91 4.49 -5.92
C VAL A 333 -5.48 5.02 -5.80
N LEU A 334 -5.11 5.92 -6.69
CA LEU A 334 -3.82 6.62 -6.67
C LEU A 334 -4.02 7.93 -5.92
N HIS A 335 -3.50 8.03 -4.71
CA HIS A 335 -3.48 9.28 -3.95
C HIS A 335 -2.19 10.04 -4.26
N PHE A 336 -2.30 11.35 -4.45
CA PHE A 336 -1.19 12.22 -4.76
C PHE A 336 -0.98 13.26 -3.67
N LEU A 337 0.27 13.36 -3.21
CA LEU A 337 0.71 14.21 -2.11
C LEU A 337 1.93 15.04 -2.55
N HIS A 338 2.08 16.23 -1.98
CA HIS A 338 3.26 17.07 -2.18
C HIS A 338 3.73 17.62 -0.82
N PRO A 339 5.04 17.69 -0.53
CA PRO A 339 5.55 18.19 0.74
C PRO A 339 5.01 19.57 1.11
N ASP A 340 4.92 20.47 0.13
CA ASP A 340 4.49 21.85 0.35
C ASP A 340 3.06 22.10 -0.16
N PRO A 341 2.33 23.06 0.42
CA PRO A 341 1.07 23.54 -0.16
C PRO A 341 1.34 24.22 -1.52
N PRO A 342 0.35 24.26 -2.43
CA PRO A 342 0.52 24.96 -3.70
C PRO A 342 0.73 26.47 -3.47
N GLU A 343 1.70 27.05 -4.18
CA GLU A 343 2.04 28.48 -4.07
C GLU A 343 1.09 29.37 -4.89
N SER A 344 0.47 28.81 -5.92
CA SER A 344 -0.48 29.50 -6.81
C SER A 344 -1.43 28.52 -7.48
N ASP A 345 -2.43 29.04 -8.21
CA ASP A 345 -3.35 28.24 -9.01
C ASP A 345 -2.61 27.54 -10.18
N GLU A 346 -1.59 28.18 -10.72
CA GLU A 346 -0.73 27.61 -11.76
C GLU A 346 0.09 26.44 -11.24
N ASP A 347 0.65 26.55 -10.03
CA ASP A 347 1.36 25.45 -9.37
C ASP A 347 0.42 24.29 -9.06
N LEU A 348 -0.78 24.56 -8.56
CA LEU A 348 -1.79 23.54 -8.35
C LEU A 348 -2.18 22.83 -9.66
N SER A 349 -2.30 23.60 -10.76
CA SER A 349 -2.56 23.02 -12.10
C SER A 349 -1.43 22.09 -12.54
N ALA A 350 -0.18 22.53 -12.41
CA ALA A 350 0.98 21.72 -12.78
C ALA A 350 1.06 20.42 -11.98
N ARG A 351 0.77 20.46 -10.65
CA ARG A 351 0.71 19.24 -9.81
C ARG A 351 -0.41 18.30 -10.25
N ASN A 352 -1.57 18.82 -10.64
CA ASN A 352 -2.66 17.99 -11.17
C ASN A 352 -2.29 17.38 -12.53
N GLU A 353 -1.61 18.10 -13.42
CA GLU A 353 -1.11 17.59 -14.69
C GLU A 353 -0.09 16.46 -14.48
N MET A 354 0.81 16.60 -13.48
CA MET A 354 1.75 15.55 -13.10
C MET A 354 1.03 14.32 -12.52
N ALA A 355 0.00 14.53 -11.69
CA ALA A 355 -0.82 13.44 -11.16
C ALA A 355 -1.58 12.69 -12.27
N ASP A 356 -2.09 13.41 -13.26
CA ASP A 356 -2.75 12.84 -14.44
C ASP A 356 -1.75 12.06 -15.30
N TRP A 357 -0.56 12.60 -15.53
CA TRP A 357 0.51 11.91 -16.28
C TRP A 357 0.93 10.61 -15.59
N LEU A 358 1.16 10.61 -14.26
CA LEU A 358 1.48 9.39 -13.51
C LEU A 358 0.34 8.37 -13.55
N ARG A 359 -0.92 8.85 -13.45
CA ARG A 359 -2.08 7.97 -13.62
C ARG A 359 -2.07 7.32 -15.01
N ASP A 360 -1.79 8.07 -16.06
CA ASP A 360 -1.79 7.58 -17.45
C ASP A 360 -0.67 6.56 -17.67
N VAL A 361 0.53 6.77 -17.10
CA VAL A 361 1.62 5.78 -17.13
C VAL A 361 1.15 4.47 -16.49
N VAL A 362 0.61 4.49 -15.27
CA VAL A 362 0.15 3.28 -14.60
C VAL A 362 -1.04 2.64 -15.34
N GLN A 363 -1.99 3.43 -15.80
CA GLN A 363 -3.21 2.91 -16.43
C GLN A 363 -2.92 2.30 -17.81
N ASP A 364 -2.19 3.00 -18.66
CA ASP A 364 -2.08 2.66 -20.07
C ASP A 364 -0.88 1.75 -20.35
N GLU A 365 0.24 1.95 -19.64
CA GLU A 365 1.44 1.16 -19.83
C GLU A 365 1.46 -0.08 -18.92
N ASP A 366 1.23 0.02 -17.60
CA ASP A 366 1.23 -1.12 -16.68
C ASP A 366 -0.08 -1.91 -16.72
N TYR A 367 -1.20 -1.26 -16.39
CA TYR A 367 -2.48 -1.95 -16.28
C TYR A 367 -3.04 -2.35 -17.64
N GLY A 368 -2.74 -1.58 -18.69
CA GLY A 368 -3.06 -1.95 -20.07
C GLY A 368 -2.42 -3.28 -20.48
N LEU A 369 -1.17 -3.52 -20.09
CA LEU A 369 -0.48 -4.81 -20.27
C LEU A 369 -0.99 -5.86 -19.30
N GLY A 370 -1.19 -5.51 -18.03
CA GLY A 370 -1.73 -6.39 -16.99
C GLY A 370 -3.10 -6.98 -17.37
N LEU A 371 -3.98 -6.19 -17.99
CA LEU A 371 -5.27 -6.69 -18.51
C LEU A 371 -5.10 -7.70 -19.63
N LYS A 372 -4.07 -7.57 -20.48
CA LYS A 372 -3.76 -8.56 -21.52
C LYS A 372 -3.16 -9.83 -20.92
N ILE A 373 -2.32 -9.70 -19.88
CA ILE A 373 -1.82 -10.84 -19.09
C ILE A 373 -3.02 -11.59 -18.49
N GLN A 374 -3.94 -10.88 -17.87
CA GLN A 374 -5.16 -11.46 -17.31
C GLN A 374 -5.96 -12.26 -18.34
N GLN A 375 -6.17 -11.72 -19.55
CA GLN A 375 -6.83 -12.43 -20.65
C GLN A 375 -6.11 -13.72 -21.04
N GLY A 376 -4.78 -13.71 -21.04
CA GLY A 376 -3.98 -14.92 -21.27
C GLY A 376 -4.17 -15.99 -20.20
N LEU A 377 -4.20 -15.59 -18.93
CA LEU A 377 -4.43 -16.46 -17.80
C LEU A 377 -5.84 -17.07 -17.79
N GLU A 378 -6.85 -16.28 -18.16
CA GLU A 378 -8.26 -16.72 -18.26
C GLU A 378 -8.50 -17.80 -19.32
N THR A 379 -7.61 -17.95 -20.30
CA THR A 379 -7.74 -19.04 -21.28
C THR A 379 -7.68 -20.43 -20.66
N GLY A 380 -7.07 -20.57 -19.47
CA GLY A 380 -6.82 -21.85 -18.80
C GLY A 380 -5.81 -22.76 -19.53
N LEU A 381 -5.17 -22.27 -20.60
CA LEU A 381 -4.20 -23.05 -21.38
C LEU A 381 -2.77 -22.90 -20.84
N MET A 382 -2.48 -21.81 -20.17
CA MET A 382 -1.23 -21.55 -19.49
C MET A 382 -1.27 -22.18 -18.09
N GLN A 383 -0.36 -23.09 -17.79
CA GLN A 383 -0.39 -23.84 -16.53
C GLN A 383 0.22 -23.03 -15.37
N ASP A 384 1.31 -22.32 -15.64
CA ASP A 384 2.04 -21.53 -14.63
C ASP A 384 2.57 -20.21 -15.21
N VAL A 385 2.71 -19.22 -14.33
CA VAL A 385 3.52 -18.02 -14.52
C VAL A 385 4.91 -18.35 -13.97
N ILE A 386 5.95 -17.88 -14.64
CA ILE A 386 7.34 -18.07 -14.19
C ILE A 386 7.95 -16.71 -13.83
N PHE A 387 8.46 -16.61 -12.62
CA PHE A 387 9.29 -15.49 -12.18
C PHE A 387 10.77 -15.85 -12.30
N GLY A 388 11.52 -14.98 -12.97
CA GLY A 388 12.95 -15.13 -13.16
C GLY A 388 13.72 -14.89 -11.86
N ARG A 389 15.01 -15.19 -11.89
CA ARG A 389 15.90 -14.89 -10.75
C ARG A 389 16.01 -13.39 -10.50
N ASN A 390 15.86 -12.56 -11.53
CA ASN A 390 15.84 -11.10 -11.48
C ASN A 390 14.53 -10.52 -10.94
N GLU A 391 13.52 -11.34 -10.68
CA GLU A 391 12.22 -10.96 -10.15
C GLU A 391 12.07 -11.45 -8.68
N ARG A 392 13.12 -11.25 -7.89
CA ARG A 392 13.22 -11.72 -6.51
C ARG A 392 12.08 -11.17 -5.64
N GLY A 393 11.69 -9.92 -5.86
CA GLY A 393 10.57 -9.28 -5.16
C GLY A 393 9.24 -9.98 -5.42
N ASN A 394 8.95 -10.33 -6.68
CA ASN A 394 7.75 -11.08 -7.05
C ASN A 394 7.73 -12.46 -6.38
N GLN A 395 8.87 -13.18 -6.42
CA GLN A 395 8.97 -14.48 -5.76
C GLN A 395 8.70 -14.38 -4.26
N TYR A 396 9.24 -13.35 -3.60
CA TYR A 396 9.03 -13.11 -2.17
C TYR A 396 7.57 -12.80 -1.86
N PHE A 397 6.95 -11.90 -2.62
CA PHE A 397 5.55 -11.55 -2.49
C PHE A 397 4.64 -12.78 -2.63
N HIS A 398 4.83 -13.60 -3.67
CA HIS A 398 3.99 -14.78 -3.87
C HIS A 398 4.17 -15.85 -2.79
N ARG A 399 5.35 -15.97 -2.18
CA ARG A 399 5.54 -16.82 -0.99
C ARG A 399 4.71 -16.33 0.19
N TRP A 400 4.63 -15.00 0.43
CA TRP A 400 3.79 -14.44 1.49
C TRP A 400 2.31 -14.58 1.18
N VAL A 401 1.88 -14.35 -0.07
CA VAL A 401 0.49 -14.59 -0.48
C VAL A 401 0.10 -16.03 -0.15
N LYS A 402 0.92 -16.99 -0.55
CA LYS A 402 0.66 -18.40 -0.27
C LYS A 402 0.63 -18.70 1.24
N TRP A 403 1.61 -18.22 1.98
CA TRP A 403 1.71 -18.44 3.44
C TRP A 403 0.46 -17.98 4.19
N TYR A 404 -0.04 -16.80 3.86
CA TYR A 404 -1.27 -16.28 4.45
C TYR A 404 -2.52 -16.99 3.93
N SER A 405 -2.60 -17.26 2.62
CA SER A 405 -3.77 -17.89 2.00
C SER A 405 -3.99 -19.31 2.51
N ASP A 406 -2.92 -20.07 2.73
CA ASP A 406 -2.98 -21.43 3.27
C ASP A 406 -3.48 -21.43 4.75
N GLY A 407 -3.38 -20.30 5.45
CA GLY A 407 -3.83 -20.14 6.84
C GLY A 407 -3.03 -20.95 7.87
N ASP A 408 -1.96 -21.61 7.46
CA ASP A 408 -1.06 -22.35 8.36
C ASP A 408 0.10 -21.45 8.81
N THR A 409 -0.14 -20.66 9.85
CA THR A 409 0.86 -19.78 10.43
C THR A 409 1.93 -20.53 11.27
N SER A 410 1.85 -21.87 11.40
CA SER A 410 2.90 -22.69 12.03
C SER A 410 4.07 -22.97 11.09
N ALA A 411 3.87 -22.82 9.77
CA ALA A 411 4.94 -22.92 8.81
C ALA A 411 5.96 -21.75 8.97
N PRO A 412 7.25 -21.98 8.67
CA PRO A 412 8.24 -20.90 8.69
C PRO A 412 7.80 -19.72 7.79
N GLN A 413 8.02 -18.51 8.28
CA GLN A 413 7.75 -17.31 7.47
C GLN A 413 8.68 -17.26 6.23
N PRO A 414 8.18 -16.74 5.11
CA PRO A 414 9.01 -16.54 3.92
C PRO A 414 10.21 -15.62 4.20
N GLU A 415 11.36 -15.98 3.64
CA GLU A 415 12.58 -15.17 3.65
C GLU A 415 12.82 -14.60 2.25
N LEU A 416 13.40 -13.38 2.21
CA LEU A 416 13.74 -12.72 0.93
C LEU A 416 14.87 -13.44 0.19
#